data_dbd69149dcfb7fb545d576ac415ab049
#
_entry.id   dbd69149dcfb7fb545d576ac415ab049
#
_cell.length_a   1.000
_cell.length_b   1.000
_cell.length_c   1.000
_cell.angle_alpha   90.00
_cell.angle_beta   90.00
_cell.angle_gamma   90.00
#
_symmetry.space_group_name_H-M   'P 1'
#
loop_
_entity.id
_entity.type
_entity.pdbx_description
1 polymer ?
#
loop_
_entity_poly.entity_id
_entity_poly.type
_entity_poly.pdbx_seq_one_letter_code
_entity_poly.pdbx_strand_id
1 'polypeptide(L)'
;MSPDAWTNFILEWADSVKTKYELVERCDGAGDMGRDVIAFEKTGVNAPWDNYQCKYYNRPLAPSDIWLELGKLVYYTHAGAFTVPRRYYFVAPRGASPKVSSLLRSADKLRAGLLENWEKKCQSGITSTKKIPLDTQLRAHIEALDFSIFSAPSPLTLIEEHSQTRHYAARFGGGLRYRPSPPTPPTTIAANEVNYIRALLDAYEDRLRVILQSPDKILDSALQQHFKRARLEFYSAEALKGFSRDTVPLGTFDALLDDVLNGVADVLQATHLDAYERLLATVRHAKSLPLSSSPLFARITSPDKGGMCHQLANDKRLNWTA
;
A
#
# COMPACT_ATOMS: atom_id res chain seq x y z
N MET A 1 2.25 8.85 -19.11
CA MET A 1 3.22 8.34 -18.13
C MET A 1 4.60 8.43 -18.77
N SER A 2 5.64 8.83 -18.01
CA SER A 2 7.03 8.85 -18.45
C SER A 2 7.73 7.53 -18.11
N PRO A 3 8.96 7.26 -18.62
CA PRO A 3 9.76 6.10 -18.17
C PRO A 3 9.96 6.07 -16.66
N ASP A 4 10.29 7.22 -16.07
CA ASP A 4 10.46 7.38 -14.62
C ASP A 4 9.17 7.10 -13.84
N ALA A 5 8.02 7.59 -14.33
CA ALA A 5 6.73 7.30 -13.72
C ALA A 5 6.34 5.81 -13.83
N TRP A 6 6.83 5.10 -14.86
CA TRP A 6 6.65 3.65 -14.98
C TRP A 6 7.49 2.89 -13.95
N THR A 7 8.75 3.26 -13.79
CA THR A 7 9.63 2.65 -12.77
C THR A 7 9.08 2.87 -11.36
N ASN A 8 8.58 4.08 -11.06
CA ASN A 8 7.92 4.36 -9.78
C ASN A 8 6.63 3.53 -9.59
N PHE A 9 5.85 3.32 -10.65
CA PHE A 9 4.68 2.42 -10.59
C PHE A 9 5.09 0.98 -10.22
N ILE A 10 6.17 0.47 -10.82
CA ILE A 10 6.68 -0.87 -10.49
C ILE A 10 7.25 -0.92 -9.08
N LEU A 11 7.92 0.12 -8.60
CA LEU A 11 8.39 0.23 -7.22
C LEU A 11 7.21 0.16 -6.22
N GLU A 12 6.16 0.94 -6.46
CA GLU A 12 4.95 0.94 -5.63
C GLU A 12 4.24 -0.42 -5.63
N TRP A 13 4.16 -1.05 -6.81
CA TRP A 13 3.59 -2.38 -6.93
C TRP A 13 4.43 -3.42 -6.17
N ALA A 14 5.75 -3.43 -6.34
CA ALA A 14 6.64 -4.34 -5.66
C ALA A 14 6.64 -4.13 -4.13
N ASP A 15 6.59 -2.86 -3.66
CA ASP A 15 6.43 -2.54 -2.24
C ASP A 15 5.10 -3.06 -1.66
N SER A 16 4.04 -3.11 -2.46
CA SER A 16 2.74 -3.60 -2.01
C SER A 16 2.66 -5.12 -1.83
N VAL A 17 3.51 -5.87 -2.51
CA VAL A 17 3.65 -7.32 -2.31
C VAL A 17 4.63 -7.66 -1.17
N LYS A 18 4.72 -6.78 -0.17
CA LYS A 18 5.58 -6.89 1.03
C LYS A 18 5.42 -8.17 1.84
N THR A 19 4.35 -8.93 1.67
CA THR A 19 4.27 -10.28 2.23
C THR A 19 5.35 -11.22 1.71
N LYS A 20 6.01 -10.83 0.59
CA LYS A 20 7.08 -11.59 -0.07
C LYS A 20 8.46 -10.95 0.11
N TYR A 21 8.55 -9.65 0.42
CA TYR A 21 9.82 -8.91 0.45
C TYR A 21 9.95 -8.07 1.72
N GLU A 22 11.12 -8.12 2.34
CA GLU A 22 11.48 -7.23 3.46
C GLU A 22 11.94 -5.86 2.96
N LEU A 23 12.57 -5.81 1.77
CA LEU A 23 13.12 -4.59 1.21
C LEU A 23 12.85 -4.54 -0.29
N VAL A 24 12.41 -3.38 -0.78
CA VAL A 24 12.28 -3.07 -2.20
C VAL A 24 13.01 -1.76 -2.46
N GLU A 25 13.91 -1.75 -3.44
CA GLU A 25 14.75 -0.60 -3.76
C GLU A 25 14.72 -0.28 -5.25
N ARG A 26 14.81 1.00 -5.56
CA ARG A 26 15.04 1.49 -6.92
C ARG A 26 16.55 1.68 -7.13
N CYS A 27 17.08 1.11 -8.22
CA CYS A 27 18.51 1.12 -8.56
C CYS A 27 18.76 2.00 -9.79
N ASP A 28 18.42 3.30 -9.72
CA ASP A 28 18.60 4.19 -10.87
C ASP A 28 20.00 4.80 -10.93
N GLY A 29 20.46 5.05 -12.16
CA GLY A 29 21.60 5.88 -12.45
C GLY A 29 22.78 5.17 -13.09
N ALA A 30 23.86 5.93 -13.32
CA ALA A 30 25.10 5.40 -13.85
C ALA A 30 25.67 4.35 -12.88
N GLY A 31 25.62 3.07 -13.26
CA GLY A 31 26.08 1.98 -12.42
C GLY A 31 24.98 1.04 -11.91
N ASP A 32 23.75 1.17 -12.39
CA ASP A 32 22.63 0.24 -12.10
C ASP A 32 22.92 -1.20 -12.53
N MET A 33 23.87 -1.37 -13.45
CA MET A 33 24.29 -2.67 -14.00
C MET A 33 23.13 -3.48 -14.60
N GLY A 34 22.07 -2.79 -15.09
CA GLY A 34 20.87 -3.41 -15.64
C GLY A 34 19.85 -3.82 -14.57
N ARG A 35 19.77 -3.09 -13.45
CA ARG A 35 18.81 -3.30 -12.38
C ARG A 35 18.00 -2.02 -12.16
N ASP A 36 16.69 -2.05 -12.40
CA ASP A 36 15.84 -0.85 -12.22
C ASP A 36 15.14 -0.88 -10.86
N VAL A 37 14.47 -1.98 -10.52
CA VAL A 37 13.88 -2.22 -9.21
C VAL A 37 14.30 -3.60 -8.72
N ILE A 38 14.79 -3.68 -7.49
CA ILE A 38 15.19 -4.93 -6.85
C ILE A 38 14.39 -5.14 -5.57
N ALA A 39 14.07 -6.40 -5.28
CA ALA A 39 13.29 -6.77 -4.12
C ALA A 39 13.93 -7.96 -3.41
N PHE A 40 14.21 -7.82 -2.11
CA PHE A 40 14.84 -8.83 -1.28
C PHE A 40 13.80 -9.53 -0.40
N GLU A 41 13.81 -10.86 -0.42
CA GLU A 41 12.96 -11.66 0.46
C GLU A 41 13.35 -11.52 1.93
N LYS A 42 14.65 -11.38 2.18
CA LYS A 42 15.25 -11.09 3.49
C LYS A 42 16.43 -10.14 3.32
N THR A 43 16.71 -9.34 4.33
CA THR A 43 17.91 -8.52 4.35
C THR A 43 19.12 -9.34 4.79
N GLY A 44 20.27 -9.16 4.13
CA GLY A 44 21.53 -9.86 4.49
C GLY A 44 22.46 -10.06 3.32
N VAL A 45 23.67 -10.53 3.62
CA VAL A 45 24.71 -10.84 2.60
C VAL A 45 24.22 -12.01 1.76
N ASN A 46 24.23 -11.85 0.43
CA ASN A 46 23.74 -12.86 -0.53
C ASN A 46 22.25 -13.27 -0.34
N ALA A 47 21.42 -12.38 0.23
CA ALA A 47 20.00 -12.63 0.37
C ALA A 47 19.34 -12.93 -0.99
N PRO A 48 18.36 -13.84 -1.06
CA PRO A 48 17.59 -14.09 -2.28
C PRO A 48 16.85 -12.81 -2.72
N TRP A 49 16.95 -12.47 -3.99
CA TRP A 49 16.37 -11.26 -4.53
C TRP A 49 15.74 -11.48 -5.91
N ASP A 50 14.81 -10.63 -6.25
CA ASP A 50 14.15 -10.59 -7.55
C ASP A 50 14.49 -9.26 -8.25
N ASN A 51 14.63 -9.29 -9.60
CA ASN A 51 14.87 -8.10 -10.41
C ASN A 51 13.66 -7.76 -11.29
N TYR A 52 13.29 -6.49 -11.32
CA TYR A 52 12.26 -5.95 -12.20
C TYR A 52 12.90 -4.95 -13.15
N GLN A 53 13.17 -5.41 -14.39
CA GLN A 53 13.74 -4.59 -15.45
C GLN A 53 12.63 -3.81 -16.16
N CYS A 54 12.58 -2.51 -15.95
CA CYS A 54 11.55 -1.63 -16.46
C CYS A 54 11.86 -1.19 -17.89
N LYS A 55 10.94 -1.43 -18.81
CA LYS A 55 11.03 -0.97 -20.19
C LYS A 55 9.78 -0.17 -20.55
N TYR A 56 9.97 1.10 -20.87
CA TYR A 56 8.88 1.98 -21.23
C TYR A 56 8.84 2.23 -22.74
N TYR A 57 8.06 1.40 -23.43
CA TYR A 57 7.82 1.54 -24.87
C TYR A 57 6.33 1.67 -25.15
N ASN A 58 5.97 2.37 -26.23
CA ASN A 58 4.60 2.45 -26.74
C ASN A 58 4.15 1.21 -27.52
N ARG A 59 5.00 0.18 -27.59
CA ARG A 59 4.78 -1.12 -28.24
C ARG A 59 5.16 -2.27 -27.30
N PRO A 60 4.70 -3.51 -27.59
CA PRO A 60 5.18 -4.70 -26.87
C PRO A 60 6.69 -4.89 -27.03
N LEU A 61 7.33 -5.50 -26.03
CA LEU A 61 8.76 -5.85 -26.07
C LEU A 61 9.07 -6.77 -27.26
N ALA A 62 10.07 -6.40 -28.04
CA ALA A 62 10.63 -7.21 -29.11
C ALA A 62 11.87 -7.97 -28.60
N PRO A 63 12.31 -9.05 -29.30
CA PRO A 63 13.52 -9.78 -28.91
C PRO A 63 14.77 -8.88 -28.79
N SER A 64 14.89 -7.87 -29.64
CA SER A 64 16.00 -6.91 -29.58
C SER A 64 16.07 -6.10 -28.28
N ASP A 65 14.97 -5.99 -27.55
CA ASP A 65 14.88 -5.18 -26.33
C ASP A 65 15.38 -5.91 -25.08
N ILE A 66 15.52 -7.23 -25.16
CA ILE A 66 15.88 -8.06 -24.01
C ILE A 66 17.33 -8.53 -24.03
N TRP A 67 17.98 -8.65 -25.20
CA TRP A 67 19.32 -9.26 -25.29
C TRP A 67 20.38 -8.50 -24.49
N LEU A 68 20.38 -7.17 -24.57
CA LEU A 68 21.34 -6.36 -23.83
C LEU A 68 21.18 -6.53 -22.30
N GLU A 69 19.96 -6.57 -21.81
CA GLU A 69 19.70 -6.70 -20.37
C GLU A 69 20.07 -8.11 -19.87
N LEU A 70 19.78 -9.14 -20.66
CA LEU A 70 20.28 -10.50 -20.39
C LEU A 70 21.82 -10.51 -20.36
N GLY A 71 22.45 -9.85 -21.33
CA GLY A 71 23.90 -9.74 -21.39
C GLY A 71 24.50 -9.00 -20.18
N LYS A 72 23.87 -7.93 -19.73
CA LYS A 72 24.28 -7.22 -18.50
C LYS A 72 24.21 -8.13 -17.28
N LEU A 73 23.06 -8.79 -17.06
CA LEU A 73 22.91 -9.71 -15.93
C LEU A 73 24.02 -10.77 -15.92
N VAL A 74 24.20 -11.46 -17.04
CA VAL A 74 25.19 -12.53 -17.17
C VAL A 74 26.60 -12.02 -16.92
N TYR A 75 26.97 -10.89 -17.53
CA TYR A 75 28.30 -10.30 -17.35
C TYR A 75 28.57 -9.90 -15.91
N TYR A 76 27.64 -9.17 -15.25
CA TYR A 76 27.88 -8.68 -13.91
C TYR A 76 27.80 -9.77 -12.84
N THR A 77 27.00 -10.83 -13.04
CA THR A 77 27.01 -12.00 -12.17
C THR A 77 28.29 -12.83 -12.36
N HIS A 78 28.81 -12.96 -13.60
CA HIS A 78 30.11 -13.58 -13.87
C HIS A 78 31.26 -12.79 -13.23
N ALA A 79 31.21 -11.46 -13.28
CA ALA A 79 32.20 -10.59 -12.66
C ALA A 79 32.10 -10.51 -11.12
N GLY A 80 31.13 -11.17 -10.51
CA GLY A 80 30.90 -11.18 -9.06
C GLY A 80 30.39 -9.87 -8.50
N ALA A 81 29.83 -8.98 -9.33
CA ALA A 81 29.30 -7.70 -8.87
C ALA A 81 28.04 -7.87 -8.00
N PHE A 82 27.26 -8.89 -8.26
CA PHE A 82 26.10 -9.34 -7.47
C PHE A 82 25.75 -10.79 -7.76
N THR A 83 24.96 -11.40 -6.89
CA THR A 83 24.50 -12.78 -7.06
C THR A 83 23.42 -12.90 -8.15
N VAL A 84 23.23 -14.10 -8.71
CA VAL A 84 22.14 -14.37 -9.65
C VAL A 84 20.80 -14.13 -8.92
N PRO A 85 19.86 -13.35 -9.49
CA PRO A 85 18.54 -13.18 -8.88
C PRO A 85 17.74 -14.49 -8.94
N ARG A 86 16.87 -14.67 -7.96
CA ARG A 86 15.93 -15.80 -7.93
C ARG A 86 14.95 -15.75 -9.12
N ARG A 87 14.51 -14.51 -9.47
CA ARG A 87 13.63 -14.20 -10.59
C ARG A 87 14.07 -12.91 -11.27
N TYR A 88 13.90 -12.86 -12.57
CA TYR A 88 14.16 -11.67 -13.39
C TYR A 88 12.94 -11.37 -14.26
N TYR A 89 12.30 -10.25 -14.00
CA TYR A 89 11.09 -9.85 -14.68
C TYR A 89 11.34 -8.70 -15.67
N PHE A 90 10.93 -8.89 -16.92
CA PHE A 90 10.81 -7.78 -17.85
C PHE A 90 9.42 -7.15 -17.70
N VAL A 91 9.35 -5.91 -17.22
CA VAL A 91 8.10 -5.20 -16.97
C VAL A 91 7.92 -4.04 -17.94
N ALA A 92 6.87 -4.10 -18.76
CA ALA A 92 6.59 -3.09 -19.79
C ALA A 92 5.08 -2.79 -19.87
N PRO A 93 4.66 -1.51 -20.13
CA PRO A 93 3.24 -1.12 -20.16
C PRO A 93 2.44 -1.81 -21.28
N ARG A 94 3.10 -2.26 -22.32
CA ARG A 94 2.49 -3.00 -23.44
C ARG A 94 2.81 -4.49 -23.44
N GLY A 95 3.45 -4.99 -22.33
CA GLY A 95 3.82 -6.38 -22.17
C GLY A 95 4.86 -6.87 -23.17
N ALA A 96 4.98 -8.20 -23.30
CA ALA A 96 5.88 -8.90 -24.21
C ALA A 96 5.16 -9.28 -25.51
N SER A 97 5.86 -9.15 -26.64
CA SER A 97 5.35 -9.67 -27.92
C SER A 97 5.24 -11.22 -27.88
N PRO A 98 4.45 -11.84 -28.77
CA PRO A 98 4.36 -13.30 -28.86
C PRO A 98 5.71 -13.98 -29.02
N LYS A 99 6.65 -13.37 -29.75
CA LYS A 99 8.02 -13.88 -29.93
C LYS A 99 8.80 -13.86 -28.62
N VAL A 100 8.75 -12.76 -27.86
CA VAL A 100 9.41 -12.65 -26.54
C VAL A 100 8.77 -13.62 -25.55
N SER A 101 7.43 -13.70 -25.50
CA SER A 101 6.73 -14.64 -24.64
C SER A 101 7.10 -16.09 -24.95
N SER A 102 7.28 -16.45 -26.22
CA SER A 102 7.74 -17.78 -26.62
C SER A 102 9.18 -18.06 -26.18
N LEU A 103 10.09 -17.06 -26.31
CA LEU A 103 11.48 -17.19 -25.85
C LEU A 103 11.55 -17.39 -24.33
N LEU A 104 10.84 -16.52 -23.56
CA LEU A 104 10.83 -16.59 -22.10
C LEU A 104 10.22 -17.88 -21.53
N ARG A 105 9.41 -18.60 -22.31
CA ARG A 105 8.88 -19.93 -21.93
C ARG A 105 9.82 -21.08 -22.26
N SER A 106 10.94 -20.85 -22.92
CA SER A 106 11.90 -21.88 -23.34
C SER A 106 13.32 -21.44 -22.97
N ALA A 107 13.78 -21.87 -21.79
CA ALA A 107 15.11 -21.55 -21.27
C ALA A 107 16.23 -21.81 -22.29
N ASP A 108 16.18 -22.93 -22.99
CA ASP A 108 17.20 -23.31 -23.97
C ASP A 108 17.19 -22.41 -25.21
N LYS A 109 15.99 -22.04 -25.72
CA LYS A 109 15.88 -21.10 -26.84
C LYS A 109 16.33 -19.69 -26.45
N LEU A 110 16.02 -19.27 -25.24
CA LEU A 110 16.46 -17.97 -24.72
C LEU A 110 17.98 -17.92 -24.57
N ARG A 111 18.60 -18.97 -24.02
CA ARG A 111 20.06 -19.11 -23.90
C ARG A 111 20.74 -19.11 -25.25
N ALA A 112 20.27 -19.94 -26.18
CA ALA A 112 20.81 -20.02 -27.55
C ALA A 112 20.68 -18.64 -28.25
N GLY A 113 19.53 -17.98 -28.15
CA GLY A 113 19.32 -16.65 -28.72
C GLY A 113 20.24 -15.59 -28.12
N LEU A 114 20.56 -15.64 -26.82
CA LEU A 114 21.54 -14.75 -26.22
C LEU A 114 22.94 -14.97 -26.83
N LEU A 115 23.38 -16.22 -26.93
CA LEU A 115 24.68 -16.55 -27.51
C LEU A 115 24.80 -16.07 -28.97
N GLU A 116 23.77 -16.31 -29.79
CA GLU A 116 23.70 -15.85 -31.19
C GLU A 116 23.71 -14.34 -31.34
N ASN A 117 23.10 -13.61 -30.41
CA ASN A 117 23.01 -12.15 -30.45
C ASN A 117 24.11 -11.42 -29.66
N TRP A 118 25.03 -12.15 -29.01
CA TRP A 118 26.03 -11.56 -28.13
C TRP A 118 26.86 -10.46 -28.82
N GLU A 119 27.47 -10.79 -29.93
CA GLU A 119 28.35 -9.86 -30.66
C GLU A 119 27.59 -8.60 -31.11
N LYS A 120 26.36 -8.78 -31.63
CA LYS A 120 25.56 -7.68 -32.20
C LYS A 120 24.90 -6.79 -31.16
N LYS A 121 24.55 -7.34 -29.98
CA LYS A 121 23.68 -6.66 -29.01
C LYS A 121 24.31 -6.46 -27.63
N CYS A 122 25.21 -7.33 -27.22
CA CYS A 122 25.76 -7.31 -25.86
C CYS A 122 27.18 -6.78 -25.81
N GLN A 123 28.05 -7.27 -26.68
CA GLN A 123 29.50 -7.03 -26.63
C GLN A 123 29.93 -5.58 -26.44
N SER A 124 29.25 -4.63 -27.09
CA SER A 124 29.59 -3.19 -27.04
C SER A 124 28.57 -2.36 -26.21
N GLY A 125 27.51 -2.97 -25.72
CA GLY A 125 26.43 -2.28 -25.01
C GLY A 125 26.44 -2.48 -23.50
N ILE A 126 27.12 -3.50 -22.98
CA ILE A 126 27.13 -3.86 -21.54
C ILE A 126 27.83 -2.77 -20.74
N THR A 127 28.98 -2.28 -21.21
CA THR A 127 29.71 -1.18 -20.58
C THR A 127 30.03 -0.08 -21.59
N SER A 128 30.16 1.15 -21.15
CA SER A 128 30.58 2.30 -22.00
C SER A 128 32.08 2.35 -22.22
N THR A 129 32.90 1.60 -21.45
CA THR A 129 34.35 1.76 -21.42
C THR A 129 35.11 0.69 -22.17
N LYS A 130 34.55 -0.50 -22.34
CA LYS A 130 35.21 -1.63 -23.02
C LYS A 130 34.21 -2.56 -23.71
N LYS A 131 34.67 -3.23 -24.76
CA LYS A 131 33.96 -4.33 -25.37
C LYS A 131 34.07 -5.60 -24.50
N ILE A 132 33.01 -6.35 -24.40
CA ILE A 132 32.94 -7.60 -23.64
C ILE A 132 32.79 -8.77 -24.64
N PRO A 133 33.91 -9.34 -25.14
CA PRO A 133 33.81 -10.48 -26.04
C PRO A 133 33.27 -11.72 -25.30
N LEU A 134 32.63 -12.61 -26.03
CA LEU A 134 32.15 -13.89 -25.50
C LEU A 134 33.32 -14.87 -25.44
N ASP A 135 34.12 -14.83 -24.39
CA ASP A 135 35.19 -15.78 -24.15
C ASP A 135 34.66 -17.12 -23.59
N THR A 136 35.58 -18.06 -23.41
CA THR A 136 35.23 -19.42 -22.94
C THR A 136 34.64 -19.41 -21.53
N GLN A 137 35.12 -18.56 -20.62
CA GLN A 137 34.66 -18.52 -19.23
C GLN A 137 33.24 -17.91 -19.14
N LEU A 138 33.00 -16.82 -19.84
CA LEU A 138 31.69 -16.18 -19.89
C LEU A 138 30.66 -17.09 -20.58
N ARG A 139 31.07 -17.80 -21.65
CA ARG A 139 30.21 -18.80 -22.30
C ARG A 139 29.83 -19.91 -21.32
N ALA A 140 30.80 -20.47 -20.60
CA ALA A 140 30.53 -21.51 -19.60
C ALA A 140 29.57 -21.01 -18.49
N HIS A 141 29.72 -19.73 -18.07
CA HIS A 141 28.80 -19.13 -17.10
C HIS A 141 27.36 -19.01 -17.67
N ILE A 142 27.21 -18.61 -18.96
CA ILE A 142 25.89 -18.58 -19.63
C ILE A 142 25.27 -19.99 -19.69
N GLU A 143 26.08 -21.00 -20.00
CA GLU A 143 25.63 -22.38 -20.11
C GLU A 143 25.19 -22.96 -18.75
N ALA A 144 25.84 -22.56 -17.66
CA ALA A 144 25.53 -22.98 -16.29
C ALA A 144 24.35 -22.23 -15.66
N LEU A 145 24.01 -21.03 -16.15
CA LEU A 145 22.96 -20.20 -15.57
C LEU A 145 21.56 -20.77 -15.90
N ASP A 146 20.67 -20.75 -14.91
CA ASP A 146 19.27 -21.15 -15.09
C ASP A 146 18.47 -20.06 -15.80
N PHE A 147 18.14 -20.25 -17.08
CA PHE A 147 17.33 -19.32 -17.85
C PHE A 147 15.82 -19.40 -17.57
N SER A 148 15.37 -20.30 -16.71
CA SER A 148 13.97 -20.34 -16.27
C SER A 148 13.59 -19.21 -15.32
N ILE A 149 14.56 -18.47 -14.80
CA ILE A 149 14.34 -17.28 -13.94
C ILE A 149 13.71 -16.12 -14.70
N PHE A 150 13.82 -16.06 -16.03
CA PHE A 150 13.35 -14.93 -16.84
C PHE A 150 11.87 -15.06 -17.19
N SER A 151 11.12 -13.98 -16.96
CA SER A 151 9.70 -13.91 -17.32
C SER A 151 9.25 -12.48 -17.59
N ALA A 152 8.02 -12.31 -18.07
CA ALA A 152 7.38 -11.02 -18.27
C ALA A 152 5.93 -11.11 -17.80
N PRO A 153 5.58 -10.52 -16.67
CA PRO A 153 4.20 -10.50 -16.18
C PRO A 153 3.29 -9.70 -17.12
N SER A 154 2.02 -10.08 -17.16
CA SER A 154 1.01 -9.35 -17.92
C SER A 154 0.84 -7.93 -17.34
N PRO A 155 0.76 -6.88 -18.18
CA PRO A 155 0.41 -5.54 -17.72
C PRO A 155 -0.91 -5.50 -16.96
N LEU A 156 -1.88 -6.32 -17.36
CA LEU A 156 -3.18 -6.42 -16.68
C LEU A 156 -3.00 -6.91 -15.23
N THR A 157 -2.22 -7.97 -15.03
CA THR A 157 -1.90 -8.48 -13.69
C THR A 157 -1.26 -7.40 -12.81
N LEU A 158 -0.27 -6.67 -13.36
CA LEU A 158 0.39 -5.58 -12.61
C LEU A 158 -0.59 -4.47 -12.23
N ILE A 159 -1.51 -4.09 -13.14
CA ILE A 159 -2.53 -3.07 -12.87
C ILE A 159 -3.54 -3.57 -11.83
N GLU A 160 -4.00 -4.81 -11.95
CA GLU A 160 -4.94 -5.42 -11.01
C GLU A 160 -4.34 -5.50 -9.60
N GLU A 161 -3.12 -6.00 -9.48
CA GLU A 161 -2.42 -6.08 -8.20
C GLU A 161 -2.11 -4.68 -7.64
N HIS A 162 -1.64 -3.72 -8.46
CA HIS A 162 -1.42 -2.34 -8.04
C HIS A 162 -2.72 -1.66 -7.60
N SER A 163 -3.86 -2.00 -8.20
CA SER A 163 -5.17 -1.45 -7.81
C SER A 163 -5.58 -1.79 -6.37
N GLN A 164 -4.99 -2.83 -5.80
CA GLN A 164 -5.19 -3.23 -4.40
C GLN A 164 -4.25 -2.52 -3.42
N THR A 165 -3.33 -1.70 -3.92
CA THR A 165 -2.34 -1.01 -3.09
C THR A 165 -2.86 0.33 -2.56
N ARG A 166 -2.25 0.81 -1.48
CA ARG A 166 -2.45 2.16 -0.95
C ARG A 166 -2.02 3.28 -1.92
N HIS A 167 -1.18 2.96 -2.91
CA HIS A 167 -0.65 3.91 -3.87
C HIS A 167 -1.61 4.20 -5.03
N TYR A 168 -2.58 3.30 -5.29
CA TYR A 168 -3.46 3.39 -6.44
C TYR A 168 -4.28 4.69 -6.48
N ALA A 169 -4.96 5.01 -5.38
CA ALA A 169 -5.80 6.20 -5.30
C ALA A 169 -4.97 7.49 -5.43
N ALA A 170 -3.79 7.54 -4.82
CA ALA A 170 -2.88 8.68 -4.90
C ALA A 170 -2.34 8.89 -6.33
N ARG A 171 -2.04 7.81 -7.06
CA ARG A 171 -1.47 7.87 -8.40
C ARG A 171 -2.50 8.18 -9.49
N PHE A 172 -3.67 7.57 -9.42
CA PHE A 172 -4.64 7.60 -10.53
C PHE A 172 -5.88 8.44 -10.22
N GLY A 173 -6.03 8.97 -8.99
CA GLY A 173 -7.23 9.72 -8.59
C GLY A 173 -8.52 8.89 -8.70
N GLY A 174 -8.40 7.58 -8.90
CA GLY A 174 -9.52 6.65 -9.05
C GLY A 174 -10.25 6.43 -7.74
N GLY A 175 -11.52 6.02 -7.82
CA GLY A 175 -12.33 5.70 -6.67
C GLY A 175 -11.67 4.63 -5.79
N LEU A 176 -11.70 4.84 -4.48
CA LEU A 176 -11.27 3.83 -3.52
C LEU A 176 -12.05 2.53 -3.72
N ARG A 177 -11.38 1.38 -3.53
CA ARG A 177 -12.03 0.07 -3.52
C ARG A 177 -13.24 0.04 -2.59
N TYR A 178 -14.10 -0.93 -2.76
CA TYR A 178 -15.28 -1.08 -1.88
C TYR A 178 -14.80 -1.31 -0.43
N ARG A 179 -15.38 -0.56 0.50
CA ARG A 179 -15.11 -0.73 1.93
C ARG A 179 -15.93 -1.89 2.48
N PRO A 180 -15.32 -2.85 3.19
CA PRO A 180 -16.06 -3.89 3.90
C PRO A 180 -17.02 -3.29 4.94
N SER A 181 -18.12 -3.98 5.23
CA SER A 181 -19.03 -3.60 6.31
C SER A 181 -18.28 -3.57 7.66
N PRO A 182 -18.58 -2.59 8.53
CA PRO A 182 -18.00 -2.56 9.86
C PRO A 182 -18.33 -3.83 10.66
N PRO A 183 -17.40 -4.31 11.51
CA PRO A 183 -17.67 -5.45 12.37
C PRO A 183 -18.74 -5.10 13.43
N THR A 184 -19.49 -6.09 13.86
CA THR A 184 -20.37 -5.95 15.02
C THR A 184 -19.53 -5.76 16.29
N PRO A 185 -19.88 -4.80 17.16
CA PRO A 185 -19.19 -4.65 18.45
C PRO A 185 -19.22 -5.95 19.26
N PRO A 186 -18.13 -6.36 19.91
CA PRO A 186 -18.10 -7.54 20.75
C PRO A 186 -19.07 -7.40 21.93
N THR A 187 -19.53 -8.52 22.49
CA THR A 187 -20.47 -8.53 23.65
C THR A 187 -19.82 -7.88 24.88
N THR A 188 -18.52 -8.16 25.08
CA THR A 188 -17.72 -7.57 26.17
C THR A 188 -17.03 -6.30 25.67
N ILE A 189 -16.75 -5.39 26.59
CA ILE A 189 -15.97 -4.17 26.31
C ILE A 189 -14.52 -4.58 26.02
N ALA A 190 -14.01 -4.20 24.85
CA ALA A 190 -12.64 -4.46 24.48
C ALA A 190 -11.68 -3.40 25.11
N ALA A 191 -10.40 -3.75 25.24
CA ALA A 191 -9.40 -2.85 25.84
C ALA A 191 -9.28 -1.50 25.11
N ASN A 192 -9.50 -1.47 23.80
CA ASN A 192 -9.47 -0.24 22.98
C ASN A 192 -10.74 0.61 23.12
N GLU A 193 -11.74 0.20 23.90
CA GLU A 193 -12.99 0.94 24.10
C GLU A 193 -13.02 1.69 25.46
N VAL A 194 -12.12 1.39 26.36
CA VAL A 194 -12.23 1.73 27.79
C VAL A 194 -12.37 3.24 28.03
N ASN A 195 -11.57 4.07 27.36
CA ASN A 195 -11.56 5.51 27.61
C ASN A 195 -12.83 6.19 27.13
N TYR A 196 -13.28 5.92 25.87
CA TYR A 196 -14.49 6.58 25.39
C TYR A 196 -15.75 6.06 26.09
N ILE A 197 -15.77 4.78 26.50
CA ILE A 197 -16.89 4.26 27.30
C ILE A 197 -16.94 4.97 28.65
N ARG A 198 -15.80 5.20 29.28
CA ARG A 198 -15.80 5.99 30.51
C ARG A 198 -16.32 7.41 30.26
N ALA A 199 -15.85 8.06 29.19
CA ALA A 199 -16.35 9.40 28.82
C ALA A 199 -17.87 9.43 28.55
N LEU A 200 -18.43 8.36 27.94
CA LEU A 200 -19.89 8.23 27.77
C LEU A 200 -20.61 8.11 29.12
N LEU A 201 -20.10 7.28 30.02
CA LEU A 201 -20.67 7.10 31.34
C LEU A 201 -20.62 8.41 32.14
N ASP A 202 -19.50 9.15 32.07
CA ASP A 202 -19.36 10.46 32.71
C ASP A 202 -20.45 11.46 32.21
N ALA A 203 -20.71 11.45 30.90
CA ALA A 203 -21.78 12.29 30.33
C ALA A 203 -23.18 11.86 30.79
N TYR A 204 -23.42 10.55 30.95
CA TYR A 204 -24.69 10.04 31.47
C TYR A 204 -24.84 10.30 32.99
N GLU A 205 -23.75 10.21 33.75
CA GLU A 205 -23.73 10.58 35.17
C GLU A 205 -24.12 12.03 35.40
N ASP A 206 -23.56 12.94 34.58
CA ASP A 206 -23.89 14.36 34.66
C ASP A 206 -25.38 14.62 34.34
N ARG A 207 -25.95 13.91 33.34
CA ARG A 207 -27.38 13.97 33.00
C ARG A 207 -28.30 13.43 34.09
N LEU A 208 -27.96 12.26 34.64
CA LEU A 208 -28.81 11.53 35.58
C LEU A 208 -28.58 11.95 37.05
N ARG A 209 -27.46 12.65 37.33
CA ARG A 209 -26.99 12.98 38.68
C ARG A 209 -26.78 11.76 39.55
N VAL A 210 -26.30 10.65 38.93
CA VAL A 210 -25.97 9.38 39.61
C VAL A 210 -24.64 8.86 39.10
N ILE A 211 -23.93 8.06 39.92
CA ILE A 211 -22.67 7.43 39.55
C ILE A 211 -22.94 6.11 38.80
N LEU A 212 -22.35 5.96 37.64
CA LEU A 212 -22.42 4.77 36.78
C LEU A 212 -21.06 4.09 36.72
N GLN A 213 -20.83 3.07 37.49
CA GLN A 213 -19.55 2.34 37.50
C GLN A 213 -19.32 1.53 36.23
N SER A 214 -20.38 1.10 35.56
CA SER A 214 -20.34 0.24 34.36
C SER A 214 -21.59 0.37 33.53
N PRO A 215 -21.55 0.02 32.22
CA PRO A 215 -22.69 0.16 31.30
C PRO A 215 -23.94 -0.65 31.69
N ASP A 216 -23.79 -1.76 32.40
CA ASP A 216 -24.93 -2.56 32.89
C ASP A 216 -25.79 -1.83 33.94
N LYS A 217 -25.26 -0.76 34.53
CA LYS A 217 -25.98 0.11 35.47
C LYS A 217 -26.82 1.20 34.80
N ILE A 218 -26.78 1.32 33.48
CA ILE A 218 -27.62 2.25 32.75
C ILE A 218 -29.06 1.66 32.74
N LEU A 219 -29.93 2.23 33.55
CA LEU A 219 -31.35 1.77 33.62
C LEU A 219 -32.26 2.50 32.62
N ASP A 220 -31.89 3.72 32.23
CA ASP A 220 -32.63 4.51 31.25
C ASP A 220 -32.53 3.87 29.85
N SER A 221 -33.69 3.56 29.27
CA SER A 221 -33.78 2.85 27.98
C SER A 221 -33.25 3.70 26.80
N ALA A 222 -33.39 5.02 26.85
CA ALA A 222 -32.87 5.90 25.80
C ALA A 222 -31.34 5.96 25.85
N LEU A 223 -30.76 6.03 27.04
CA LEU A 223 -29.30 5.98 27.22
C LEU A 223 -28.73 4.61 26.86
N GLN A 224 -29.43 3.51 27.14
CA GLN A 224 -29.02 2.17 26.68
C GLN A 224 -28.98 2.10 25.16
N GLN A 225 -29.98 2.62 24.47
CA GLN A 225 -30.03 2.67 23.01
C GLN A 225 -28.92 3.57 22.44
N HIS A 226 -28.69 4.73 23.09
CA HIS A 226 -27.59 5.61 22.73
C HIS A 226 -26.24 4.91 22.89
N PHE A 227 -25.99 4.23 24.00
CA PHE A 227 -24.77 3.47 24.26
C PHE A 227 -24.52 2.40 23.18
N LYS A 228 -25.53 1.62 22.82
CA LYS A 228 -25.42 0.64 21.73
C LYS A 228 -25.07 1.28 20.41
N ARG A 229 -25.70 2.42 20.06
CA ARG A 229 -25.42 3.17 18.84
C ARG A 229 -24.01 3.74 18.87
N ALA A 230 -23.53 4.31 19.97
CA ALA A 230 -22.18 4.86 20.11
C ALA A 230 -21.10 3.78 19.88
N ARG A 231 -21.34 2.54 20.32
CA ARG A 231 -20.44 1.42 20.03
C ARG A 231 -20.42 1.04 18.56
N LEU A 232 -21.59 1.00 17.90
CA LEU A 232 -21.65 0.77 16.45
C LEU A 232 -20.90 1.85 15.67
N GLU A 233 -21.04 3.11 16.07
CA GLU A 233 -20.33 4.25 15.46
C GLU A 233 -18.83 4.16 15.68
N PHE A 234 -18.38 3.82 16.89
CA PHE A 234 -16.95 3.63 17.19
C PHE A 234 -16.33 2.54 16.30
N TYR A 235 -16.98 1.37 16.20
CA TYR A 235 -16.49 0.28 15.36
C TYR A 235 -16.58 0.58 13.87
N SER A 236 -17.52 1.44 13.46
CA SER A 236 -17.55 1.97 12.10
C SER A 236 -16.30 2.80 11.80
N ALA A 237 -15.92 3.72 12.68
CA ALA A 237 -14.71 4.53 12.52
C ALA A 237 -13.43 3.67 12.62
N GLU A 238 -13.37 2.66 13.49
CA GLU A 238 -12.25 1.70 13.55
C GLU A 238 -12.10 0.95 12.21
N ALA A 239 -13.19 0.51 11.59
CA ALA A 239 -13.16 -0.11 10.29
C ALA A 239 -12.72 0.86 9.18
N LEU A 240 -13.08 2.15 9.26
CA LEU A 240 -12.59 3.19 8.35
C LEU A 240 -11.08 3.42 8.56
N LYS A 241 -10.60 3.44 9.79
CA LYS A 241 -9.17 3.55 10.13
C LYS A 241 -8.36 2.39 9.53
N GLY A 242 -8.82 1.16 9.70
CA GLY A 242 -8.21 -0.01 9.09
C GLY A 242 -8.21 0.06 7.55
N PHE A 243 -9.35 0.43 6.96
CA PHE A 243 -9.46 0.64 5.53
C PHE A 243 -8.52 1.73 5.01
N SER A 244 -8.39 2.84 5.73
CA SER A 244 -7.47 3.93 5.40
C SER A 244 -6.02 3.46 5.36
N ARG A 245 -5.58 2.73 6.40
CA ARG A 245 -4.22 2.17 6.46
C ARG A 245 -3.88 1.36 5.21
N ASP A 246 -4.86 0.62 4.69
CA ASP A 246 -4.65 -0.35 3.61
C ASP A 246 -4.88 0.25 2.20
N THR A 247 -5.41 1.49 2.09
CA THR A 247 -5.88 2.03 0.80
C THR A 247 -5.44 3.45 0.46
N VAL A 248 -4.97 4.23 1.43
CA VAL A 248 -4.52 5.60 1.23
C VAL A 248 -3.19 5.86 1.97
N PRO A 249 -2.48 6.96 1.68
CA PRO A 249 -1.23 7.29 2.37
C PRO A 249 -1.38 7.29 3.89
N LEU A 250 -0.31 6.92 4.60
CA LEU A 250 -0.27 6.97 6.07
C LEU A 250 -0.54 8.40 6.56
N GLY A 251 -1.23 8.51 7.70
CA GLY A 251 -1.64 9.80 8.27
C GLY A 251 -2.94 10.38 7.70
N THR A 252 -3.50 9.80 6.61
CA THR A 252 -4.76 10.31 6.03
C THR A 252 -5.93 10.24 7.01
N PHE A 253 -6.02 9.19 7.81
CA PHE A 253 -7.07 9.06 8.82
C PHE A 253 -6.85 10.02 10.01
N ASP A 254 -5.61 10.25 10.41
CA ASP A 254 -5.27 11.18 11.49
C ASP A 254 -5.60 12.63 11.07
N ALA A 255 -5.26 13.00 9.83
CA ALA A 255 -5.68 14.29 9.28
C ALA A 255 -7.21 14.45 9.23
N LEU A 256 -7.94 13.38 8.92
CA LEU A 256 -9.40 13.38 8.95
C LEU A 256 -9.95 13.55 10.38
N LEU A 257 -9.32 12.93 11.40
CA LEU A 257 -9.66 13.15 12.80
C LEU A 257 -9.41 14.61 13.22
N ASP A 258 -8.33 15.23 12.74
CA ASP A 258 -8.02 16.64 12.99
C ASP A 258 -9.09 17.56 12.36
N ASP A 259 -9.51 17.27 11.13
CA ASP A 259 -10.58 18.01 10.45
C ASP A 259 -11.91 17.91 11.22
N VAL A 260 -12.24 16.73 11.74
CA VAL A 260 -13.45 16.53 12.56
C VAL A 260 -13.33 17.28 13.88
N LEU A 261 -12.20 17.19 14.58
CA LEU A 261 -11.98 17.89 15.85
C LEU A 261 -12.11 19.41 15.68
N ASN A 262 -11.46 19.96 14.66
CA ASN A 262 -11.55 21.38 14.34
C ASN A 262 -12.99 21.78 13.96
N GLY A 263 -13.67 20.94 13.17
CA GLY A 263 -15.03 21.21 12.74
C GLY A 263 -16.07 21.20 13.85
N VAL A 264 -15.83 20.48 14.95
CA VAL A 264 -16.77 20.43 16.10
C VAL A 264 -16.36 21.35 17.27
N ALA A 265 -15.22 22.02 17.19
CA ALA A 265 -14.64 22.76 18.31
C ALA A 265 -15.60 23.79 18.90
N ASP A 266 -16.25 24.59 18.07
CA ASP A 266 -17.17 25.65 18.52
C ASP A 266 -18.41 25.08 19.22
N VAL A 267 -18.95 23.97 18.68
CA VAL A 267 -20.10 23.27 19.30
C VAL A 267 -19.69 22.65 20.63
N LEU A 268 -18.51 22.06 20.70
CA LEU A 268 -18.00 21.44 21.92
C LEU A 268 -17.80 22.50 23.05
N GLN A 269 -17.34 23.70 22.70
CA GLN A 269 -17.08 24.80 23.63
C GLN A 269 -18.33 25.61 23.99
N ALA A 270 -19.42 25.48 23.25
CA ALA A 270 -20.66 26.17 23.54
C ALA A 270 -21.24 25.75 24.91
N THR A 271 -22.11 26.62 25.45
CA THR A 271 -22.83 26.28 26.68
C THR A 271 -23.90 25.24 26.41
N HIS A 272 -23.88 24.16 27.17
CA HIS A 272 -24.86 23.07 27.11
C HIS A 272 -25.53 22.87 28.47
N LEU A 273 -26.73 22.30 28.50
CA LEU A 273 -27.47 22.02 29.72
C LEU A 273 -26.71 21.03 30.63
N ASP A 274 -26.09 20.01 30.01
CA ASP A 274 -25.27 18.98 30.65
C ASP A 274 -24.30 18.36 29.65
N ALA A 275 -23.43 17.48 30.10
CA ALA A 275 -22.44 16.81 29.30
C ALA A 275 -23.05 15.90 28.22
N TYR A 276 -24.21 15.32 28.47
CA TYR A 276 -24.92 14.51 27.49
C TYR A 276 -25.47 15.34 26.32
N GLU A 277 -26.03 16.54 26.59
CA GLU A 277 -26.44 17.47 25.53
C GLU A 277 -25.24 17.95 24.71
N ARG A 278 -24.09 18.24 25.36
CA ARG A 278 -22.82 18.55 24.68
C ARG A 278 -22.42 17.42 23.74
N LEU A 279 -22.41 16.18 24.21
CA LEU A 279 -22.12 14.99 23.41
C LEU A 279 -23.05 14.88 22.20
N LEU A 280 -24.36 14.95 22.40
CA LEU A 280 -25.33 14.84 21.33
C LEU A 280 -25.21 15.95 20.29
N ALA A 281 -25.00 17.21 20.71
CA ALA A 281 -24.82 18.34 19.83
C ALA A 281 -23.54 18.19 18.99
N THR A 282 -22.43 17.83 19.62
CA THR A 282 -21.14 17.62 18.97
C THR A 282 -21.19 16.48 17.94
N VAL A 283 -21.71 15.32 18.32
CA VAL A 283 -21.82 14.16 17.42
C VAL A 283 -22.78 14.46 16.25
N ARG A 284 -23.89 15.16 16.51
CA ARG A 284 -24.82 15.60 15.46
C ARG A 284 -24.13 16.54 14.48
N HIS A 285 -23.35 17.50 14.98
CA HIS A 285 -22.62 18.43 14.14
C HIS A 285 -21.54 17.73 13.31
N ALA A 286 -20.77 16.82 13.91
CA ALA A 286 -19.79 16.02 13.20
C ALA A 286 -20.41 15.26 12.00
N LYS A 287 -21.60 14.71 12.17
CA LYS A 287 -22.33 14.01 11.08
C LYS A 287 -22.71 14.93 9.92
N SER A 288 -22.81 16.25 10.14
CA SER A 288 -23.10 17.23 9.09
C SER A 288 -21.87 17.77 8.38
N LEU A 289 -20.65 17.55 8.90
CA LEU A 289 -19.42 18.06 8.29
C LEU A 289 -19.27 17.50 6.85
N PRO A 290 -18.91 18.33 5.86
CA PRO A 290 -18.81 17.89 4.47
C PRO A 290 -17.63 16.93 4.24
N LEU A 291 -16.46 17.14 4.87
CA LEU A 291 -15.23 16.32 4.79
C LEU A 291 -14.80 16.00 3.34
N SER A 292 -15.19 16.80 2.37
CA SER A 292 -14.98 16.58 0.94
C SER A 292 -13.52 16.71 0.50
N SER A 293 -12.68 17.34 1.32
CA SER A 293 -11.23 17.47 1.11
C SER A 293 -10.48 16.16 1.37
N SER A 294 -11.09 15.24 2.13
CA SER A 294 -10.44 13.97 2.47
C SER A 294 -10.43 13.00 1.28
N PRO A 295 -9.31 12.34 0.98
CA PRO A 295 -9.27 11.22 0.02
C PRO A 295 -10.26 10.09 0.35
N LEU A 296 -10.66 9.95 1.62
CA LEU A 296 -11.61 8.95 2.09
C LEU A 296 -13.08 9.34 1.87
N PHE A 297 -13.38 10.57 1.42
CA PHE A 297 -14.73 11.13 1.35
C PHE A 297 -15.77 10.17 0.73
N ALA A 298 -15.43 9.54 -0.39
CA ALA A 298 -16.33 8.61 -1.08
C ALA A 298 -16.66 7.33 -0.28
N ARG A 299 -16.02 7.10 0.87
CA ARG A 299 -16.18 5.91 1.71
C ARG A 299 -16.56 6.23 3.15
N ILE A 300 -16.64 7.51 3.50
CA ILE A 300 -17.10 7.98 4.81
C ILE A 300 -18.64 7.85 4.86
N THR A 301 -19.13 7.29 5.95
CA THR A 301 -20.56 7.19 6.24
C THR A 301 -20.93 8.03 7.48
N SER A 302 -22.21 8.28 7.70
CA SER A 302 -22.66 9.02 8.89
C SER A 302 -22.24 8.36 10.22
N PRO A 303 -22.30 7.03 10.38
CA PRO A 303 -21.74 6.37 11.57
C PRO A 303 -20.25 6.61 11.79
N ASP A 304 -19.44 6.69 10.73
CA ASP A 304 -18.01 6.96 10.87
C ASP A 304 -17.76 8.33 11.51
N LYS A 305 -18.50 9.34 11.07
CA LYS A 305 -18.36 10.72 11.59
C LYS A 305 -18.67 10.80 13.08
N GLY A 306 -19.72 10.09 13.53
CA GLY A 306 -20.01 9.97 14.97
C GLY A 306 -18.92 9.17 15.70
N GLY A 307 -18.48 8.08 15.10
CA GLY A 307 -17.43 7.24 15.65
C GLY A 307 -16.08 7.94 15.80
N MET A 308 -15.74 8.85 14.89
CA MET A 308 -14.52 9.68 15.02
C MET A 308 -14.57 10.56 16.25
N CYS A 309 -15.72 11.10 16.64
CA CYS A 309 -15.85 11.79 17.93
C CYS A 309 -15.57 10.88 19.12
N HIS A 310 -16.04 9.62 19.06
CA HIS A 310 -15.76 8.64 20.10
C HIS A 310 -14.27 8.20 20.13
N GLN A 311 -13.62 8.14 18.97
CA GLN A 311 -12.16 7.89 18.90
C GLN A 311 -11.37 9.06 19.50
N LEU A 312 -11.74 10.28 19.16
CA LEU A 312 -11.12 11.48 19.75
C LEU A 312 -11.29 11.51 21.28
N ALA A 313 -12.45 11.10 21.79
CA ALA A 313 -12.66 10.94 23.23
C ALA A 313 -11.81 9.81 23.82
N ASN A 314 -11.67 8.68 23.09
CA ASN A 314 -10.84 7.55 23.49
C ASN A 314 -9.35 7.94 23.57
N ASP A 315 -8.89 8.78 22.67
CA ASP A 315 -7.54 9.32 22.60
C ASP A 315 -7.33 10.53 23.55
N LYS A 316 -8.37 10.88 24.34
CA LYS A 316 -8.39 12.04 25.27
C LYS A 316 -8.15 13.39 24.60
N ARG A 317 -8.45 13.50 23.32
CA ARG A 317 -8.38 14.73 22.52
C ARG A 317 -9.68 15.51 22.55
N LEU A 318 -10.76 14.88 23.00
CA LEU A 318 -12.08 15.45 23.14
C LEU A 318 -12.68 15.01 24.47
N ASN A 319 -13.34 15.91 25.20
CA ASN A 319 -14.01 15.61 26.46
C ASN A 319 -15.46 16.13 26.45
N TRP A 320 -16.38 15.34 26.99
CA TRP A 320 -17.80 15.69 27.08
C TRP A 320 -18.12 16.49 28.37
N THR A 321 -17.42 16.19 29.44
CA THR A 321 -17.53 16.94 30.71
C THR A 321 -16.68 18.20 30.67
N ALA A 322 -17.16 19.24 31.34
CA ALA A 322 -16.46 20.53 31.39
C ALA A 322 -15.22 20.46 32.28
#